data_b92289debf0fb85aa7eaa05afba7768b
#
_entry.id   b92289debf0fb85aa7eaa05afba7768b
#
_cell.length_a   1.000
_cell.length_b   1.000
_cell.length_c   1.000
_cell.angle_alpha   90.00
_cell.angle_beta   90.00
_cell.angle_gamma   90.00
#
_symmetry.space_group_name_H-M   'P 1'
#
loop_
_entity.id
_entity.type
_entity.pdbx_description
1 polymer ?
#
loop_
_entity_poly.entity_id
_entity_poly.type
_entity_poly.pdbx_seq_one_letter_code
_entity_poly.pdbx_strand_id
1 'polypeptide(L)'
;MIQSQSILEVADNSGAKRLLCIKVLGGSKRRYARVGDIIVASIKDCLPNSKVKSGEVIRAVVVRTKKEFRRPDGSYIRFDENSAVVIDAKHEPIGTRIFGPVARELRAGKFMRILSLASEVL
;
A
#
# COMPACT_ATOMS: atom_id res chain seq x y z
N MET A 1 -10.62 -0.05 5.53
CA MET A 1 -10.72 -0.47 4.12
C MET A 1 -10.52 0.72 3.22
N ILE A 2 -9.95 0.48 2.06
CA ILE A 2 -9.60 1.53 1.11
C ILE A 2 -10.56 1.47 -0.06
N GLN A 3 -11.08 2.62 -0.47
CA GLN A 3 -11.97 2.72 -1.62
C GLN A 3 -11.51 3.87 -2.51
N SER A 4 -12.17 4.01 -3.66
CA SER A 4 -11.95 5.16 -4.54
C SER A 4 -12.11 6.46 -3.75
N GLN A 5 -11.22 7.41 -3.96
CA GLN A 5 -11.14 8.71 -3.27
C GLN A 5 -10.48 8.65 -1.87
N SER A 6 -10.09 7.48 -1.38
CA SER A 6 -9.36 7.39 -0.11
C SER A 6 -7.94 7.95 -0.26
N ILE A 7 -7.46 8.61 0.77
CA ILE A 7 -6.09 9.14 0.82
C ILE A 7 -5.27 8.23 1.72
N LEU A 8 -4.09 7.81 1.23
CA LEU A 8 -3.19 6.92 1.95
C LEU A 8 -1.82 7.58 2.13
N GLU A 9 -1.19 7.26 3.24
CA GLU A 9 0.21 7.59 3.46
C GLU A 9 1.09 6.60 2.68
N VAL A 10 2.27 7.03 2.28
CA VAL A 10 3.23 6.15 1.61
C VAL A 10 4.26 5.67 2.64
N ALA A 11 4.45 4.37 2.69
CA ALA A 11 5.30 3.73 3.71
C ALA A 11 6.71 3.42 3.20
N ASP A 12 7.11 3.97 2.07
CA ASP A 12 8.43 3.70 1.50
C ASP A 12 9.22 4.98 1.22
N ASN A 13 10.44 4.82 0.74
CA ASN A 13 11.33 5.92 0.41
C ASN A 13 11.37 6.24 -1.08
N SER A 14 10.31 5.93 -1.82
CA SER A 14 10.20 6.28 -3.25
C SER A 14 10.13 7.77 -3.50
N GLY A 15 9.81 8.55 -2.47
CA GLY A 15 9.65 9.99 -2.57
C GLY A 15 8.20 10.45 -2.56
N ALA A 16 7.25 9.58 -2.85
CA ALA A 16 5.84 9.90 -2.70
C ALA A 16 5.49 9.96 -1.21
N LYS A 17 4.62 10.90 -0.84
CA LYS A 17 4.18 11.05 0.55
C LYS A 17 2.73 10.66 0.76
N ARG A 18 1.85 11.07 -0.14
CA ARG A 18 0.42 10.76 -0.07
C ARG A 18 -0.11 10.37 -1.43
N LEU A 19 -1.04 9.42 -1.42
CA LEU A 19 -1.69 8.90 -2.61
C LEU A 19 -3.19 9.08 -2.50
N LEU A 20 -3.85 9.34 -3.63
CA LEU A 20 -5.30 9.31 -3.74
C LEU A 20 -5.68 8.04 -4.51
N CYS A 21 -6.43 7.14 -3.88
CA CYS A 21 -6.90 5.93 -4.54
C CYS A 21 -7.89 6.28 -5.65
N ILE A 22 -7.63 5.82 -6.86
CA ILE A 22 -8.52 6.02 -8.01
C ILE A 22 -9.38 4.78 -8.19
N LYS A 23 -8.79 3.59 -8.14
CA LYS A 23 -9.46 2.35 -8.44
C LYS A 23 -8.83 1.19 -7.65
N VAL A 24 -9.68 0.24 -7.23
CA VAL A 24 -9.23 -1.01 -6.63
C VAL A 24 -9.21 -2.08 -7.72
N LEU A 25 -8.04 -2.71 -7.92
CA LEU A 25 -7.89 -3.78 -8.90
C LEU A 25 -8.36 -5.11 -8.32
N GLY A 26 -8.71 -6.06 -9.18
CA GLY A 26 -9.10 -7.40 -8.78
C GLY A 26 -10.52 -7.80 -9.14
N GLY A 27 -11.21 -7.04 -9.98
CA GLY A 27 -12.54 -7.37 -10.44
C GLY A 27 -13.36 -6.15 -10.80
N SER A 28 -14.32 -6.29 -11.71
CA SER A 28 -15.07 -5.17 -12.26
C SER A 28 -15.99 -4.47 -11.25
N LYS A 29 -16.33 -5.13 -10.14
CA LYS A 29 -17.22 -4.57 -9.11
C LYS A 29 -16.55 -4.42 -7.77
N ARG A 30 -15.24 -4.48 -7.73
CA ARG A 30 -14.53 -4.40 -6.47
C ARG A 30 -14.54 -2.97 -5.93
N ARG A 31 -15.07 -2.80 -4.72
CA ARG A 31 -15.21 -1.48 -4.08
C ARG A 31 -14.10 -1.18 -3.09
N TYR A 32 -13.63 -2.18 -2.36
CA TYR A 32 -12.74 -1.98 -1.22
C TYR A 32 -11.47 -2.78 -1.38
N ALA A 33 -10.35 -2.15 -1.03
CA ALA A 33 -9.06 -2.81 -0.93
C ALA A 33 -8.76 -3.11 0.53
N ARG A 34 -8.18 -4.28 0.75
CA ARG A 34 -7.66 -4.72 2.03
C ARG A 34 -6.14 -4.78 1.96
N VAL A 35 -5.50 -5.12 3.07
CA VAL A 35 -4.06 -5.35 3.07
C VAL A 35 -3.72 -6.43 2.04
N GLY A 36 -2.73 -6.15 1.22
CA GLY A 36 -2.29 -7.05 0.15
C GLY A 36 -2.97 -6.82 -1.19
N ASP A 37 -3.97 -5.96 -1.25
CA ASP A 37 -4.63 -5.63 -2.51
C ASP A 37 -3.89 -4.52 -3.24
N ILE A 38 -3.96 -4.55 -4.57
CA ILE A 38 -3.33 -3.57 -5.44
C ILE A 38 -4.36 -2.51 -5.82
N ILE A 39 -3.96 -1.25 -5.73
CA ILE A 39 -4.78 -0.12 -6.14
C ILE A 39 -4.06 0.70 -7.21
N VAL A 40 -4.84 1.41 -8.00
CA VAL A 40 -4.33 2.47 -8.88
C VAL A 40 -4.55 3.79 -8.15
N ALA A 41 -3.52 4.59 -8.04
CA ALA A 41 -3.56 5.82 -7.27
C ALA A 41 -2.80 6.94 -7.98
N SER A 42 -3.18 8.18 -7.70
CA SER A 42 -2.42 9.34 -8.12
C SER A 42 -1.61 9.90 -6.96
N ILE A 43 -0.41 10.38 -7.24
CA ILE A 43 0.46 10.94 -6.23
C ILE A 43 0.02 12.38 -5.96
N LYS A 44 -0.36 12.67 -4.70
CA LYS A 44 -0.78 14.00 -4.29
C LYS A 44 0.38 14.86 -3.82
N ASP A 45 1.26 14.28 -3.01
CA ASP A 45 2.44 14.96 -2.50
C ASP A 45 3.66 14.08 -2.71
N CYS A 46 4.77 14.69 -3.10
CA CYS A 46 6.04 13.98 -3.21
C CYS A 46 7.18 14.92 -2.83
N LEU A 47 8.34 14.33 -2.54
CA LEU A 47 9.56 15.07 -2.28
C LEU A 47 10.13 15.64 -3.58
N PRO A 48 10.78 16.82 -3.54
CA PRO A 48 11.51 17.32 -4.71
C PRO A 48 12.59 16.35 -5.13
N ASN A 49 12.83 16.25 -6.44
CA ASN A 49 13.86 15.38 -7.01
C ASN A 49 13.69 13.90 -6.67
N SER A 50 12.45 13.46 -6.42
CA SER A 50 12.15 12.05 -6.18
C SER A 50 12.02 11.29 -7.50
N LYS A 51 12.03 9.95 -7.40
CA LYS A 51 11.83 9.05 -8.56
C LYS A 51 10.43 9.18 -9.16
N VAL A 52 9.48 9.69 -8.39
CA VAL A 52 8.08 9.85 -8.79
C VAL A 52 7.70 11.32 -8.70
N LYS A 53 6.68 11.72 -9.45
CA LYS A 53 6.25 13.11 -9.52
C LYS A 53 4.80 13.26 -9.06
N SER A 54 4.49 14.42 -8.51
CA SER A 54 3.12 14.78 -8.14
C SER A 54 2.20 14.72 -9.36
N GLY A 55 1.02 14.15 -9.20
CA GLY A 55 0.06 13.98 -10.29
C GLY A 55 0.23 12.70 -11.10
N GLU A 56 1.33 12.00 -10.92
CA GLU A 56 1.58 10.74 -11.63
C GLU A 56 0.62 9.65 -11.16
N VAL A 57 0.13 8.83 -12.09
CA VAL A 57 -0.71 7.68 -11.78
C VAL A 57 0.17 6.44 -11.68
N ILE A 58 0.10 5.79 -10.53
CA ILE A 58 0.94 4.63 -10.21
C ILE A 58 0.10 3.51 -9.63
N ARG A 59 0.71 2.34 -9.49
CA ARG A 59 0.12 1.23 -8.74
C ARG A 59 0.76 1.17 -7.36
N ALA A 60 -0.03 0.76 -6.39
CA ALA A 60 0.44 0.59 -5.02
C ALA A 60 -0.24 -0.61 -4.38
N VAL A 61 0.42 -1.21 -3.41
CA VAL A 61 -0.16 -2.29 -2.60
C VAL A 61 -0.42 -1.76 -1.20
N VAL A 62 -1.61 -2.05 -0.69
CA VAL A 62 -2.00 -1.62 0.66
C VAL A 62 -1.27 -2.49 1.69
N VAL A 63 -0.52 -1.88 2.58
CA VAL A 63 0.26 -2.59 3.61
C VAL A 63 -0.31 -2.43 5.01
N ARG A 64 -1.07 -1.36 5.26
CA ARG A 64 -1.71 -1.09 6.55
C ARG A 64 -3.09 -0.50 6.31
N THR A 65 -4.04 -0.87 7.17
CA THR A 65 -5.37 -0.26 7.16
C THR A 65 -5.75 0.16 8.57
N LYS A 66 -6.44 1.29 8.67
CA LYS A 66 -6.95 1.78 9.95
C LYS A 66 -8.14 0.95 10.44
N LYS A 67 -8.94 0.41 9.52
CA LYS A 67 -10.02 -0.49 9.86
C LYS A 67 -9.47 -1.88 10.16
N GLU A 68 -9.95 -2.47 11.26
CA GLU A 68 -9.56 -3.83 11.64
C GLU A 68 -10.02 -4.85 10.60
N PHE A 69 -9.24 -5.90 10.44
CA PHE A 69 -9.63 -7.06 9.65
C PHE A 69 -9.35 -8.33 10.42
N ARG A 70 -10.15 -9.36 10.13
CA ARG A 70 -10.07 -10.64 10.82
C ARG A 70 -9.03 -11.53 10.15
N ARG A 71 -8.21 -12.16 10.97
CA ARG A 71 -7.25 -13.18 10.54
C ARG A 71 -7.87 -14.58 10.61
N PRO A 72 -7.30 -15.57 9.87
CA PRO A 72 -7.83 -16.92 9.90
C PRO A 72 -7.87 -17.56 11.29
N ASP A 73 -6.98 -17.15 12.19
CA ASP A 73 -6.95 -17.64 13.57
C ASP A 73 -8.00 -17.02 14.50
N GLY A 74 -8.84 -16.13 13.97
CA GLY A 74 -9.88 -15.44 14.73
C GLY A 74 -9.46 -14.14 15.37
N SER A 75 -8.18 -13.78 15.31
CA SER A 75 -7.71 -12.50 15.85
C SER A 75 -8.00 -11.38 14.87
N TYR A 76 -7.94 -10.14 15.37
CA TYR A 76 -8.09 -8.93 14.57
C TYR A 76 -6.83 -8.11 14.64
N ILE A 77 -6.54 -7.39 13.57
CA ILE A 77 -5.43 -6.46 13.53
C ILE A 77 -5.88 -5.15 12.89
N ARG A 78 -5.40 -4.04 13.42
CA ARG A 78 -5.61 -2.71 12.83
C ARG A 78 -4.36 -1.87 13.06
N PHE A 79 -4.21 -0.87 12.24
CA PHE A 79 -3.09 0.07 12.32
C PHE A 79 -3.63 1.48 12.55
N ASP A 80 -2.73 2.41 12.87
CA ASP A 80 -3.12 3.79 13.15
C ASP A 80 -3.44 4.59 11.88
N GLU A 81 -3.02 4.10 10.72
CA GLU A 81 -3.18 4.81 9.47
C GLU A 81 -3.38 3.84 8.32
N ASN A 82 -3.87 4.38 7.19
CA ASN A 82 -3.92 3.64 5.92
C ASN A 82 -2.62 3.94 5.17
N SER A 83 -1.87 2.91 4.83
CA SER A 83 -0.59 3.08 4.15
C SER A 83 -0.43 2.11 3.00
N ALA A 84 0.31 2.55 1.99
CA ALA A 84 0.59 1.78 0.80
C ALA A 84 2.05 1.92 0.40
N VAL A 85 2.53 0.97 -0.39
CA VAL A 85 3.87 0.97 -0.96
C VAL A 85 3.73 1.05 -2.47
N VAL A 86 4.46 1.97 -3.09
CA VAL A 86 4.46 2.14 -4.54
C VAL A 86 5.16 0.95 -5.19
N ILE A 87 4.52 0.35 -6.18
CA ILE A 87 5.05 -0.81 -6.89
C ILE A 87 5.10 -0.54 -8.39
N ASP A 88 5.92 -1.32 -9.10
CA ASP A 88 6.01 -1.25 -10.54
C ASP A 88 5.08 -2.27 -11.21
N ALA A 89 5.16 -2.40 -12.54
CA ALA A 89 4.32 -3.34 -13.29
C ALA A 89 4.59 -4.79 -12.94
N LYS A 90 5.75 -5.10 -12.38
CA LYS A 90 6.11 -6.45 -11.93
C LYS A 90 5.75 -6.71 -10.47
N HIS A 91 5.04 -5.78 -9.84
CA HIS A 91 4.64 -5.84 -8.45
C HIS A 91 5.82 -5.82 -7.47
N GLU A 92 6.92 -5.21 -7.86
CA GLU A 92 8.07 -5.01 -6.98
C GLU A 92 8.10 -3.58 -6.47
N PRO A 93 8.58 -3.36 -5.23
CA PRO A 93 8.63 -2.01 -4.69
C PRO A 93 9.64 -1.15 -5.45
N ILE A 94 9.26 0.09 -5.71
CA ILE A 94 10.16 1.07 -6.35
C ILE A 94 11.19 1.55 -5.34
N GLY A 95 10.78 1.74 -4.09
CA GLY A 95 11.67 2.16 -3.02
C GLY A 95 12.56 1.02 -2.52
N THR A 96 13.58 1.37 -1.77
CA THR A 96 14.54 0.44 -1.20
C THR A 96 14.33 0.19 0.29
N ARG A 97 13.47 0.97 0.94
CA ARG A 97 13.18 0.87 2.37
C ARG A 97 11.68 1.00 2.62
N ILE A 98 11.20 0.26 3.60
CA ILE A 98 9.82 0.32 4.05
C ILE A 98 9.81 0.85 5.49
N PHE A 99 8.98 1.85 5.75
CA PHE A 99 8.87 2.47 7.07
C PHE A 99 7.67 1.94 7.84
N GLY A 100 7.90 1.60 9.10
CA GLY A 100 6.87 1.12 9.98
C GLY A 100 6.49 -0.33 9.75
N PRO A 101 5.51 -0.84 10.51
CA PRO A 101 5.10 -2.23 10.41
C PRO A 101 4.28 -2.48 9.16
N VAL A 102 4.33 -3.71 8.66
CA VAL A 102 3.45 -4.20 7.60
C VAL A 102 2.77 -5.47 8.07
N ALA A 103 1.60 -5.78 7.52
CA ALA A 103 0.89 -6.99 7.88
C ALA A 103 1.46 -8.20 7.13
N ARG A 104 1.55 -9.33 7.83
CA ARG A 104 2.10 -10.57 7.24
C ARG A 104 1.24 -11.15 6.12
N GLU A 105 0.00 -10.69 5.98
CA GLU A 105 -0.90 -11.09 4.89
C GLU A 105 -0.35 -10.78 3.50
N LEU A 106 0.64 -9.92 3.40
CA LEU A 106 1.32 -9.64 2.13
C LEU A 106 2.00 -10.89 1.54
N ARG A 107 2.32 -11.87 2.36
CA ARG A 107 2.92 -13.13 1.90
C ARG A 107 1.99 -13.88 0.95
N ALA A 108 0.69 -13.87 1.23
CA ALA A 108 -0.30 -14.53 0.38
C ALA A 108 -0.39 -13.89 -1.01
N GLY A 109 -0.10 -12.59 -1.12
CA GLY A 109 -0.10 -11.84 -2.38
C GLY A 109 1.24 -11.87 -3.11
N LYS A 110 2.21 -12.64 -2.65
CA LYS A 110 3.53 -12.77 -3.25
C LYS A 110 4.37 -11.49 -3.18
N PHE A 111 4.16 -10.68 -2.16
CA PHE A 111 4.94 -9.45 -1.94
C PHE A 111 6.10 -9.71 -0.98
N MET A 112 6.87 -10.76 -1.25
CA MET A 112 7.97 -11.18 -0.36
C MET A 112 9.07 -10.13 -0.24
N ARG A 113 9.33 -9.40 -1.32
CA ARG A 113 10.35 -8.36 -1.28
C ARG A 113 9.95 -7.22 -0.34
N ILE A 114 8.68 -6.85 -0.33
CA ILE A 114 8.17 -5.84 0.61
C ILE A 114 8.34 -6.33 2.05
N LEU A 115 8.00 -7.59 2.31
CA LEU A 115 8.18 -8.17 3.65
C LEU A 115 9.64 -8.19 4.07
N SER A 116 10.55 -8.48 3.15
CA SER A 116 11.98 -8.52 3.47
C SER A 116 12.56 -7.14 3.74
N LEU A 117 11.98 -6.09 3.15
CA LEU A 117 12.44 -4.71 3.36
C LEU A 117 11.80 -4.05 4.57
N ALA A 118 10.72 -4.62 5.09
CA ALA A 118 10.00 -4.04 6.22
C ALA A 118 10.79 -4.21 7.52
N SER A 119 10.73 -3.18 8.37
CA SER A 119 11.40 -3.23 9.67
C SER A 119 10.66 -4.14 10.66
N GLU A 120 9.37 -4.31 10.48
CA GLU A 120 8.54 -5.12 11.38
C GLU A 120 7.37 -5.71 10.58
N VAL A 121 7.12 -7.01 10.79
CA VAL A 121 6.00 -7.72 10.17
C VAL A 121 5.08 -8.23 11.28
N LEU A 122 3.84 -7.75 11.25
CA LEU A 122 2.82 -8.11 12.25
C LEU A 122 1.74 -9.06 11.65
#